data_b8a608c48efcc8e1abe99a48cbcdc5bb
#
_entry.id   b8a608c48efcc8e1abe99a48cbcdc5bb
#
_cell.length_a   1.000
_cell.length_b   1.000
_cell.length_c   1.000
_cell.angle_alpha   90.00
_cell.angle_beta   90.00
_cell.angle_gamma   90.00
#
_symmetry.space_group_name_H-M   'P 1'
#
loop_
_entity.id
_entity.type
_entity.pdbx_description
1 polymer ?
#
loop_
_entity_poly.entity_id
_entity_poly.type
_entity_poly.pdbx_seq_one_letter_code
_entity_poly.pdbx_strand_id
1 'polypeptide(L)'
;MSVNVLVVDDSKLARINAGKALCALQPDWQRLEAGSAAEAVDVMEREQVDVALIDFNMAERDGLSLAADLRERHPTMPIAIITANIQDEIIARAREINASFVAKPLTAEGLQGFLAGAALRLRTGG
;
A
#
# COMPACT_ATOMS: atom_id res chain seq x y z
N MET A 1 2.38 -18.15 8.86
CA MET A 1 1.92 -17.65 7.55
C MET A 1 2.73 -16.43 7.17
N SER A 2 3.27 -16.42 5.98
CA SER A 2 3.93 -15.21 5.51
C SER A 2 2.93 -14.24 4.91
N VAL A 3 3.16 -12.96 5.18
CA VAL A 3 2.33 -11.87 4.65
C VAL A 3 3.13 -11.16 3.56
N ASN A 4 2.52 -10.96 2.41
CA ASN A 4 3.14 -10.28 1.29
C ASN A 4 2.61 -8.87 1.18
N VAL A 5 3.50 -7.89 1.21
CA VAL A 5 3.16 -6.47 1.07
C VAL A 5 3.64 -6.00 -0.30
N LEU A 6 2.72 -5.48 -1.11
CA LEU A 6 3.06 -4.88 -2.40
C LEU A 6 3.32 -3.39 -2.19
N VAL A 7 4.51 -2.94 -2.60
CA VAL A 7 4.87 -1.52 -2.56
C VAL A 7 4.88 -1.00 -4.00
N VAL A 8 3.99 -0.07 -4.29
CA VAL A 8 3.85 0.50 -5.63
C VAL A 8 4.31 1.96 -5.61
N ASP A 9 5.41 2.24 -6.32
CA ASP A 9 5.97 3.59 -6.42
C ASP A 9 6.89 3.60 -7.63
N ASP A 10 6.84 4.63 -8.45
CA ASP A 10 7.71 4.73 -9.62
C ASP A 10 9.15 5.12 -9.27
N SER A 11 9.42 5.50 -8.03
CA SER A 11 10.75 5.81 -7.52
C SER A 11 11.35 4.58 -6.83
N LYS A 12 12.47 4.10 -7.34
CA LYS A 12 13.17 2.98 -6.72
C LYS A 12 13.63 3.32 -5.30
N LEU A 13 14.10 4.56 -5.08
CA LEU A 13 14.52 4.99 -3.76
C LEU A 13 13.37 4.96 -2.77
N ALA A 14 12.18 5.41 -3.20
CA ALA A 14 11.00 5.37 -2.34
C ALA A 14 10.62 3.93 -1.98
N ARG A 15 10.73 3.00 -2.93
CA ARG A 15 10.47 1.58 -2.66
C ARG A 15 11.48 1.00 -1.66
N ILE A 16 12.74 1.39 -1.76
CA ILE A 16 13.77 0.96 -0.80
C ILE A 16 13.45 1.49 0.59
N ASN A 17 13.08 2.76 0.69
CA ASN A 17 12.74 3.37 1.99
C ASN A 17 11.51 2.71 2.62
N ALA A 18 10.50 2.41 1.80
CA ALA A 18 9.32 1.68 2.28
C ALA A 18 9.71 0.31 2.80
N GLY A 19 10.60 -0.38 2.09
CA GLY A 19 11.08 -1.69 2.52
C GLY A 19 11.81 -1.66 3.85
N LYS A 20 12.60 -0.61 4.09
CA LYS A 20 13.29 -0.45 5.37
C LYS A 20 12.30 -0.24 6.52
N ALA A 21 11.27 0.59 6.29
CA ALA A 21 10.24 0.84 7.30
C ALA A 21 9.45 -0.44 7.58
N LEU A 22 9.10 -1.19 6.54
CA LEU A 22 8.40 -2.47 6.70
C LEU A 22 9.23 -3.47 7.49
N CYS A 23 10.51 -3.60 7.15
CA CYS A 23 11.40 -4.53 7.83
C CYS A 23 11.54 -4.19 9.31
N ALA A 24 11.58 -2.90 9.65
CA ALA A 24 11.68 -2.46 11.04
C ALA A 24 10.43 -2.81 11.85
N LEU A 25 9.24 -2.75 11.22
CA LEU A 25 7.98 -2.96 11.91
C LEU A 25 7.48 -4.41 11.84
N GLN A 26 7.69 -5.05 10.71
CA GLN A 26 7.20 -6.41 10.45
C GLN A 26 8.30 -7.20 9.72
N PRO A 27 9.36 -7.63 10.45
CA PRO A 27 10.52 -8.27 9.81
C PRO A 27 10.20 -9.61 9.13
N ASP A 28 9.09 -10.23 9.50
CA ASP A 28 8.71 -11.53 8.92
C ASP A 28 7.85 -11.40 7.66
N TRP A 29 7.42 -10.18 7.33
CA TRP A 29 6.61 -9.96 6.14
C TRP A 29 7.51 -9.82 4.92
N GLN A 30 7.03 -10.33 3.78
CA GLN A 30 7.76 -10.25 2.53
C GLN A 30 7.31 -9.01 1.76
N ARG A 31 8.28 -8.40 1.07
CA ARG A 31 8.02 -7.21 0.24
C ARG A 31 8.03 -7.61 -1.22
N LEU A 32 6.98 -7.19 -1.94
CA LEU A 32 6.91 -7.26 -3.39
C LEU A 32 6.92 -5.81 -3.89
N GLU A 33 7.49 -5.56 -5.06
CA GLU A 33 7.63 -4.21 -5.59
C GLU A 33 7.02 -4.09 -6.98
N ALA A 34 6.46 -2.92 -7.26
CA ALA A 34 5.99 -2.56 -8.59
C ALA A 34 6.33 -1.08 -8.85
N GLY A 35 6.87 -0.80 -10.02
CA GLY A 35 7.25 0.56 -10.41
C GLY A 35 6.19 1.31 -11.20
N SER A 36 5.04 0.70 -11.45
CA SER A 36 3.94 1.30 -12.20
C SER A 36 2.63 0.60 -11.85
N ALA A 37 1.52 1.22 -12.24
CA ALA A 37 0.20 0.61 -12.05
C ALA A 37 0.08 -0.71 -12.84
N ALA A 38 0.58 -0.74 -14.08
CA ALA A 38 0.53 -1.94 -14.90
C ALA A 38 1.34 -3.08 -14.27
N GLU A 39 2.52 -2.76 -13.74
CA GLU A 39 3.35 -3.74 -13.06
C GLU A 39 2.68 -4.24 -11.78
N ALA A 40 1.99 -3.35 -11.05
CA ALA A 40 1.26 -3.72 -9.84
C ALA A 40 0.16 -4.74 -10.15
N VAL A 41 -0.61 -4.52 -11.21
CA VAL A 41 -1.66 -5.45 -11.63
C VAL A 41 -1.04 -6.80 -11.99
N ASP A 42 0.08 -6.80 -12.70
CA ASP A 42 0.80 -8.01 -13.08
C ASP A 42 1.25 -8.80 -11.85
N VAL A 43 1.81 -8.12 -10.85
CA VAL A 43 2.23 -8.77 -9.60
C VAL A 43 1.01 -9.35 -8.88
N MET A 44 -0.10 -8.62 -8.83
CA MET A 44 -1.32 -9.09 -8.18
C MET A 44 -1.87 -10.36 -8.82
N GLU A 45 -1.65 -10.54 -10.12
CA GLU A 45 -2.09 -11.74 -10.82
C GLU A 45 -1.18 -12.93 -10.60
N ARG A 46 0.12 -12.69 -10.40
CA ARG A 46 1.12 -13.76 -10.25
C ARG A 46 1.39 -14.17 -8.81
N GLU A 47 1.21 -13.25 -7.87
CA GLU A 47 1.57 -13.46 -6.47
C GLU A 47 0.37 -13.21 -5.58
N GLN A 48 0.34 -13.86 -4.43
CA GLN A 48 -0.64 -13.54 -3.41
C GLN A 48 -0.20 -12.27 -2.70
N VAL A 49 -1.02 -11.24 -2.73
CA VAL A 49 -0.75 -9.97 -2.05
C VAL A 49 -1.76 -9.79 -0.93
N ASP A 50 -1.25 -9.52 0.26
CA ASP A 50 -2.09 -9.39 1.46
C ASP A 50 -2.31 -7.95 1.89
N VAL A 51 -1.36 -7.06 1.55
CA VAL A 51 -1.39 -5.63 1.92
C VAL A 51 -0.80 -4.83 0.76
N ALA A 52 -1.33 -3.66 0.47
CA ALA A 52 -0.79 -2.78 -0.57
C ALA A 52 -0.46 -1.40 -0.01
N LEU A 53 0.73 -0.90 -0.36
CA LEU A 53 1.17 0.47 -0.11
C LEU A 53 1.35 1.12 -1.47
N ILE A 54 0.58 2.15 -1.77
CA ILE A 54 0.51 2.72 -3.11
C ILE A 54 0.80 4.21 -3.08
N ASP A 55 1.83 4.64 -3.82
CA ASP A 55 2.14 6.06 -3.97
C ASP A 55 1.00 6.74 -4.75
N PHE A 56 0.55 7.89 -4.26
CA PHE A 56 -0.50 8.64 -4.95
C PHE A 56 -0.03 9.17 -6.30
N ASN A 57 1.19 9.71 -6.35
CA ASN A 57 1.73 10.34 -7.56
C ASN A 57 2.53 9.35 -8.41
N MET A 58 1.91 8.85 -9.47
CA MET A 58 2.59 7.99 -10.44
C MET A 58 2.35 8.54 -11.84
N ALA A 59 3.28 8.25 -12.76
CA ALA A 59 3.28 8.84 -14.10
C ALA A 59 2.06 8.48 -14.94
N GLU A 60 1.57 7.25 -14.83
CA GLU A 60 0.50 6.74 -15.70
C GLU A 60 -0.90 7.06 -15.18
N ARG A 61 -1.08 6.94 -13.87
CA ARG A 61 -2.37 7.16 -13.23
C ARG A 61 -2.13 7.38 -11.74
N ASP A 62 -3.05 8.05 -11.07
CA ASP A 62 -2.87 8.26 -9.63
C ASP A 62 -3.08 6.96 -8.84
N GLY A 63 -2.49 6.93 -7.65
CA GLY A 63 -2.55 5.74 -6.81
C GLY A 63 -3.94 5.37 -6.33
N LEU A 64 -4.83 6.34 -6.18
CA LEU A 64 -6.21 6.06 -5.78
C LEU A 64 -6.99 5.36 -6.88
N SER A 65 -6.72 5.70 -8.14
CA SER A 65 -7.33 5.02 -9.28
C SER A 65 -6.93 3.54 -9.29
N LEU A 66 -5.64 3.27 -9.08
CA LEU A 66 -5.15 1.89 -8.98
C LEU A 66 -5.76 1.18 -7.77
N ALA A 67 -5.79 1.87 -6.62
CA ALA A 67 -6.33 1.29 -5.39
C ALA A 67 -7.81 0.92 -5.55
N ALA A 68 -8.58 1.71 -6.28
CA ALA A 68 -9.99 1.40 -6.54
C ALA A 68 -10.12 0.09 -7.31
N ASP A 69 -9.28 -0.12 -8.33
CA ASP A 69 -9.28 -1.37 -9.09
C ASP A 69 -8.90 -2.57 -8.21
N LEU A 70 -7.90 -2.40 -7.36
CA LEU A 70 -7.48 -3.46 -6.44
C LEU A 70 -8.58 -3.77 -5.42
N ARG A 71 -9.28 -2.76 -4.96
CA ARG A 71 -10.37 -2.93 -4.00
C ARG A 71 -11.53 -3.73 -4.59
N GLU A 72 -11.84 -3.56 -5.85
CA GLU A 72 -12.87 -4.37 -6.51
C GLU A 72 -12.52 -5.85 -6.49
N ARG A 73 -11.25 -6.16 -6.71
CA ARG A 73 -10.76 -7.54 -6.75
C ARG A 73 -10.51 -8.11 -5.35
N HIS A 74 -10.21 -7.25 -4.39
CA HIS A 74 -9.83 -7.66 -3.04
C HIS A 74 -10.56 -6.80 -2.01
N PRO A 75 -11.84 -7.12 -1.73
CA PRO A 75 -12.70 -6.26 -0.90
C PRO A 75 -12.21 -6.00 0.52
N THR A 76 -11.39 -6.89 1.07
CA THR A 76 -10.94 -6.77 2.47
C THR A 76 -9.45 -6.48 2.62
N MET A 77 -8.72 -6.34 1.52
CA MET A 77 -7.27 -6.13 1.59
C MET A 77 -6.95 -4.75 2.20
N PRO A 78 -6.06 -4.68 3.20
CA PRO A 78 -5.60 -3.39 3.70
C PRO A 78 -4.82 -2.64 2.61
N ILE A 79 -5.21 -1.40 2.34
CA ILE A 79 -4.56 -0.53 1.34
C ILE A 79 -4.24 0.81 1.98
N ALA A 80 -3.01 1.28 1.84
CA ALA A 80 -2.60 2.62 2.25
C ALA A 80 -2.15 3.42 1.04
N ILE A 81 -2.61 4.65 0.96
CA ILE A 81 -2.18 5.62 -0.05
C ILE A 81 -1.10 6.49 0.58
N ILE A 82 0.06 6.56 -0.05
CA ILE A 82 1.20 7.34 0.44
C ILE A 82 1.25 8.65 -0.34
N THR A 83 1.15 9.77 0.36
CA THR A 83 1.09 11.07 -0.28
C THR A 83 1.76 12.15 0.56
N ALA A 84 2.42 13.10 -0.11
CA ALA A 84 3.01 14.26 0.55
C ALA A 84 1.98 15.38 0.77
N ASN A 85 0.85 15.31 0.08
CA ASN A 85 -0.12 16.40 0.03
C ASN A 85 -1.51 15.85 0.32
N ILE A 86 -1.85 15.80 1.60
CA ILE A 86 -3.14 15.28 2.05
C ILE A 86 -4.19 16.38 1.92
N GLN A 87 -5.09 16.23 0.95
CA GLN A 87 -6.18 17.15 0.69
C GLN A 87 -7.52 16.48 0.97
N ASP A 88 -8.54 17.28 1.26
CA ASP A 88 -9.88 16.77 1.57
C ASP A 88 -10.44 15.87 0.47
N GLU A 89 -10.20 16.21 -0.79
CA GLU A 89 -10.63 15.41 -1.94
C GLU A 89 -10.00 14.02 -1.93
N ILE A 90 -8.70 13.95 -1.63
CA ILE A 90 -7.98 12.68 -1.56
C ILE A 90 -8.53 11.84 -0.40
N ILE A 91 -8.78 12.48 0.74
CA ILE A 91 -9.35 11.81 1.91
C ILE A 91 -10.71 11.21 1.57
N ALA A 92 -11.57 11.98 0.90
CA ALA A 92 -12.91 11.52 0.54
C ALA A 92 -12.85 10.32 -0.41
N ARG A 93 -11.99 10.39 -1.43
CA ARG A 93 -11.82 9.29 -2.39
C ARG A 93 -11.31 8.02 -1.72
N ALA A 94 -10.35 8.16 -0.80
CA ALA A 94 -9.81 6.99 -0.10
C ALA A 94 -10.84 6.36 0.82
N ARG A 95 -11.66 7.16 1.48
CA ARG A 95 -12.75 6.65 2.33
C ARG A 95 -13.75 5.81 1.54
N GLU A 96 -14.05 6.23 0.31
CA GLU A 96 -14.98 5.49 -0.54
C GLU A 96 -14.53 4.06 -0.82
N ILE A 97 -13.22 3.83 -0.83
CA ILE A 97 -12.65 2.51 -1.09
C ILE A 97 -12.03 1.89 0.15
N ASN A 98 -12.29 2.45 1.32
CA ASN A 98 -11.74 1.98 2.60
C ASN A 98 -10.22 1.87 2.59
N ALA A 99 -9.54 2.86 2.00
CA ALA A 99 -8.10 2.97 2.03
C ALA A 99 -7.67 3.97 3.08
N SER A 100 -6.48 3.72 3.67
CA SER A 100 -5.88 4.61 4.65
C SER A 100 -4.89 5.56 3.98
N PHE A 101 -4.41 6.56 4.72
CA PHE A 101 -3.36 7.46 4.27
C PHE A 101 -2.11 7.30 5.10
N VAL A 102 -0.96 7.47 4.45
CA VAL A 102 0.31 7.62 5.15
C VAL A 102 1.03 8.80 4.52
N ALA A 103 1.50 9.72 5.35
CA ALA A 103 2.17 10.93 4.88
C ALA A 103 3.59 10.65 4.42
N LYS A 104 4.04 11.37 3.40
CA LYS A 104 5.45 11.39 3.01
C LYS A 104 6.20 12.45 3.82
N PRO A 105 7.48 12.26 4.10
CA PRO A 105 8.28 11.08 3.76
C PRO A 105 7.85 9.87 4.59
N LEU A 106 7.92 8.69 3.97
CA LEU A 106 7.49 7.45 4.62
C LEU A 106 8.49 7.06 5.71
N THR A 107 8.00 6.93 6.94
CA THR A 107 8.83 6.53 8.08
C THR A 107 8.16 5.34 8.77
N ALA A 108 8.95 4.61 9.57
CA ALA A 108 8.41 3.52 10.38
C ALA A 108 7.32 4.05 11.33
N GLU A 109 7.57 5.19 11.97
CA GLU A 109 6.60 5.81 12.86
C GLU A 109 5.28 6.11 12.14
N GLY A 110 5.35 6.72 10.96
CA GLY A 110 4.16 7.07 10.18
C GLY A 110 3.40 5.86 9.65
N LEU A 111 4.11 4.77 9.42
CA LEU A 111 3.51 3.54 8.87
C LEU A 111 2.94 2.62 9.95
N GLN A 112 3.38 2.79 11.19
CA GLN A 112 3.09 1.86 12.28
C GLN A 112 1.59 1.63 12.51
N GLY A 113 0.80 2.69 12.52
CA GLY A 113 -0.64 2.59 12.77
C GLY A 113 -1.34 1.77 11.70
N PHE A 114 -1.01 2.02 10.44
CA PHE A 114 -1.59 1.28 9.35
C PHE A 114 -1.23 -0.21 9.42
N LEU A 115 0.05 -0.51 9.65
CA LEU A 115 0.50 -1.91 9.70
C LEU A 115 -0.09 -2.66 10.89
N ALA A 116 -0.24 -1.99 12.04
CA ALA A 116 -0.87 -2.61 13.19
C ALA A 116 -2.32 -2.99 12.89
N GLY A 117 -3.07 -2.09 12.24
CA GLY A 117 -4.44 -2.37 11.83
C GLY A 117 -4.52 -3.48 10.78
N ALA A 118 -3.59 -3.47 9.83
CA ALA A 118 -3.52 -4.51 8.80
C ALA A 118 -3.24 -5.88 9.42
N ALA A 119 -2.29 -5.95 10.36
CA ALA A 119 -1.95 -7.19 11.05
C ALA A 119 -3.15 -7.74 11.80
N LEU A 120 -3.89 -6.87 12.48
CA LEU A 120 -5.08 -7.28 13.21
C LEU A 120 -6.15 -7.84 12.27
N ARG A 121 -6.39 -7.15 11.15
CA ARG A 121 -7.38 -7.59 10.16
C ARG A 121 -7.02 -8.95 9.57
N LEU A 122 -5.74 -9.15 9.24
CA LEU A 122 -5.27 -10.42 8.69
C LEU A 122 -5.40 -11.57 9.69
N ARG A 123 -5.19 -11.30 10.98
CA ARG A 123 -5.34 -12.30 12.03
C ARG A 123 -6.78 -12.75 12.21
N THR A 124 -7.72 -11.84 12.03
CA THR A 124 -9.15 -12.17 12.20
C THR A 124 -9.74 -12.83 10.95
N GLY A 125 -8.93 -13.05 9.93
CA GLY A 125 -9.36 -13.67 8.69
C GLY A 125 -10.21 -12.76 7.83
N GLY A 126 -10.17 -11.48 8.17
CA GLY A 126 -11.02 -10.48 7.56
C GLY A 126 -10.75 -10.13 6.11
#